data_6649081c517268ac2e316b80924e03db
#
_entry.id   6649081c517268ac2e316b80924e03db
#
_cell.length_a   1.000
_cell.length_b   1.000
_cell.length_c   1.000
_cell.angle_alpha   90.00
_cell.angle_beta   90.00
_cell.angle_gamma   90.00
#
_symmetry.space_group_name_H-M   'P 1'
#
loop_
_entity.id
_entity.type
_entity.pdbx_description
1 polymer ?
#
loop_
_entity_poly.entity_id
_entity_poly.type
_entity_poly.pdbx_seq_one_letter_code
_entity_poly.pdbx_strand_id
1 'polypeptide(L)'
;MAEIKNYTLNFGPQHPAAHGVLRLVLELDGEVVQRADPHIGLLHRATEKLAESKTYIQSLPYMDRLDYVSMMANEQAYCLAIEKLLHVDVPLRAQYIRVMFAEITRLLNHLMWLGAHGFDCGAMNILIYCFREREALFDMYEAVSGARMHAAYFRPGGVYRDLPDTMPQYQVSKIKNARAIARLNENRQGGFLDFVDDFCKNFPGQVDEYETLLTDNRIWKQRTVGIGVVTPERALNMGFTGAMLRGSGVAWDLRKKQPYDAYSLVDFDVPVGRTGDCYDRYLVRVAEMRQSNRIIKQCVDWLRANPGPVITDNHKVAAPSRESMKSNMEELIHHFKLFTEGFHVPAGEAYASVEHPKGEFGIYIVSDGANKPYRLKIRAPGFAHLAGMDELARGHMIADAVAIIGTMDIVFGEIDR
;
A
#
# COMPACT_ATOMS: atom_id res chain seq x y z
N MET A 1 14.74 46.13 22.27
CA MET A 1 14.80 44.85 21.59
C MET A 1 13.79 44.88 20.47
N ALA A 2 14.17 44.62 19.23
CA ALA A 2 13.19 44.50 18.14
C ALA A 2 12.25 43.35 18.48
N GLU A 3 10.93 43.56 18.46
CA GLU A 3 9.95 42.47 18.50
C GLU A 3 10.26 41.52 17.38
N ILE A 4 10.57 40.27 17.72
CA ILE A 4 10.72 39.19 16.73
C ILE A 4 9.30 38.97 16.19
N LYS A 5 9.04 39.48 14.98
CA LYS A 5 7.77 39.19 14.29
C LYS A 5 7.83 37.78 13.78
N ASN A 6 6.79 36.99 14.07
CA ASN A 6 6.57 35.70 13.43
C ASN A 6 6.62 35.89 11.91
N TYR A 7 7.33 35.00 11.21
CA TYR A 7 7.37 35.05 9.76
C TYR A 7 6.73 33.79 9.18
N THR A 8 6.17 33.92 7.99
CA THR A 8 5.52 32.84 7.27
C THR A 8 6.45 32.29 6.22
N LEU A 9 6.63 30.96 6.24
CA LEU A 9 7.44 30.23 5.28
C LEU A 9 6.56 29.27 4.47
N ASN A 10 6.71 29.27 3.14
CA ASN A 10 6.15 28.21 2.29
C ASN A 10 7.17 27.07 2.17
N PHE A 11 6.88 25.95 2.83
CA PHE A 11 7.63 24.72 2.71
C PHE A 11 7.02 23.86 1.60
N GLY A 12 7.69 23.76 0.47
CA GLY A 12 7.14 23.13 -0.74
C GLY A 12 6.22 24.06 -1.57
N PRO A 13 5.69 23.58 -2.72
CA PRO A 13 5.83 22.19 -3.23
C PRO A 13 7.21 21.81 -3.78
N GLN A 14 8.05 22.78 -4.16
CA GLN A 14 9.40 22.51 -4.65
C GLN A 14 10.36 22.38 -3.46
N HIS A 15 10.28 21.23 -2.79
CA HIS A 15 11.18 20.83 -1.71
C HIS A 15 11.22 19.27 -1.68
N PRO A 16 12.39 18.63 -1.50
CA PRO A 16 12.49 17.16 -1.48
C PRO A 16 11.54 16.49 -0.49
N ALA A 17 11.45 16.99 0.75
CA ALA A 17 10.59 16.46 1.79
C ALA A 17 9.09 16.83 1.64
N ALA A 18 8.72 17.63 0.65
CA ALA A 18 7.33 17.99 0.33
C ALA A 18 6.73 17.09 -0.78
N HIS A 19 7.41 16.04 -1.17
CA HIS A 19 6.99 15.07 -2.20
C HIS A 19 6.64 15.73 -3.57
N GLY A 20 7.06 16.97 -3.81
CA GLY A 20 6.79 17.74 -5.02
C GLY A 20 5.38 18.33 -5.12
N VAL A 21 4.48 18.05 -4.18
CA VAL A 21 3.04 18.40 -4.24
C VAL A 21 2.45 18.94 -2.94
N LEU A 22 3.15 18.89 -1.83
CA LEU A 22 2.72 19.51 -0.57
C LEU A 22 3.14 20.97 -0.56
N ARG A 23 2.18 21.85 -0.38
CA ARG A 23 2.44 23.23 0.08
C ARG A 23 2.10 23.31 1.55
N LEU A 24 3.12 23.38 2.41
CA LEU A 24 2.96 23.56 3.84
C LEU A 24 3.30 24.99 4.20
N VAL A 25 2.32 25.73 4.71
CA VAL A 25 2.52 27.08 5.19
C VAL A 25 2.85 27.02 6.67
N LEU A 26 4.07 27.41 7.02
CA LEU A 26 4.58 27.41 8.38
C LEU A 26 4.60 28.84 8.92
N GLU A 27 4.06 29.04 10.10
CA GLU A 27 4.27 30.25 10.91
C GLU A 27 5.36 29.92 11.94
N LEU A 28 6.45 30.67 11.92
CA LEU A 28 7.65 30.40 12.68
C LEU A 28 7.97 31.54 13.63
N ASP A 29 8.40 31.19 14.84
CA ASP A 29 9.11 32.08 15.79
C ASP A 29 10.57 31.64 15.83
N GLY A 30 11.42 32.38 15.12
CA GLY A 30 12.77 31.88 14.81
C GLY A 30 12.71 30.61 13.96
N GLU A 31 13.18 29.47 14.50
CA GLU A 31 13.11 28.16 13.85
C GLU A 31 11.99 27.27 14.42
N VAL A 32 11.25 27.76 15.42
CA VAL A 32 10.20 26.99 16.10
C VAL A 32 8.86 27.17 15.38
N VAL A 33 8.22 26.05 15.05
CA VAL A 33 6.89 26.03 14.39
C VAL A 33 5.82 26.43 15.39
N GLN A 34 5.11 27.51 15.12
CA GLN A 34 3.94 27.95 15.86
C GLN A 34 2.65 27.41 15.26
N ARG A 35 2.61 27.29 13.93
CA ARG A 35 1.49 26.75 13.18
C ARG A 35 1.97 26.11 11.88
N ALA A 36 1.34 24.99 11.52
CA ALA A 36 1.57 24.31 10.25
C ALA A 36 0.24 24.10 9.54
N ASP A 37 0.06 24.72 8.37
CA ASP A 37 -1.16 24.67 7.58
C ASP A 37 -0.90 23.93 6.26
N PRO A 38 -1.30 22.65 6.12
CA PRO A 38 -1.08 21.87 4.91
C PRO A 38 -2.12 22.19 3.84
N HIS A 39 -1.66 22.66 2.69
CA HIS A 39 -2.46 22.87 1.49
C HIS A 39 -2.30 21.70 0.53
N ILE A 40 -3.38 21.01 0.26
CA ILE A 40 -3.46 19.85 -0.63
C ILE A 40 -4.21 20.18 -1.92
N GLY A 41 -4.24 19.25 -2.87
CA GLY A 41 -4.98 19.37 -4.12
C GLY A 41 -4.10 19.51 -5.36
N LEU A 42 -2.78 19.66 -5.23
CA LEU A 42 -1.88 19.76 -6.38
C LEU A 42 -1.77 18.47 -7.21
N LEU A 43 -2.18 17.34 -6.64
CA LEU A 43 -2.30 16.04 -7.32
C LEU A 43 -3.76 15.57 -7.42
N HIS A 44 -4.73 16.46 -7.29
CA HIS A 44 -6.14 16.10 -7.44
C HIS A 44 -6.47 15.75 -8.90
N ARG A 45 -6.93 14.52 -9.12
CA ARG A 45 -7.20 13.96 -10.45
C ARG A 45 -8.67 13.57 -10.62
N ALA A 46 -9.53 13.95 -9.68
CA ALA A 46 -10.95 13.61 -9.64
C ALA A 46 -11.22 12.09 -9.72
N THR A 47 -10.39 11.26 -9.10
CA THR A 47 -10.47 9.79 -9.20
C THR A 47 -11.83 9.25 -8.79
N GLU A 48 -12.44 9.78 -7.71
CA GLU A 48 -13.79 9.38 -7.29
C GLU A 48 -14.81 9.65 -8.41
N LYS A 49 -14.77 10.83 -9.02
CA LYS A 49 -15.71 11.22 -10.09
C LYS A 49 -15.45 10.48 -11.41
N LEU A 50 -14.19 10.22 -11.73
CA LEU A 50 -13.83 9.41 -12.89
C LEU A 50 -14.36 7.98 -12.75
N ALA A 51 -14.20 7.37 -11.56
CA ALA A 51 -14.72 6.03 -11.30
C ALA A 51 -16.24 5.94 -11.46
N GLU A 52 -17.00 6.97 -11.06
CA GLU A 52 -18.46 7.05 -11.26
C GLU A 52 -18.84 7.10 -12.75
N SER A 53 -17.96 7.54 -13.63
CA SER A 53 -18.19 7.61 -15.08
C SER A 53 -17.84 6.32 -15.83
N LYS A 54 -17.16 5.39 -15.19
CA LYS A 54 -16.61 4.15 -15.78
C LYS A 54 -17.30 2.91 -15.21
N THR A 55 -17.26 1.81 -15.96
CA THR A 55 -17.72 0.52 -15.41
C THR A 55 -16.84 0.08 -14.22
N TYR A 56 -17.36 -0.81 -13.38
CA TYR A 56 -16.62 -1.31 -12.22
C TYR A 56 -15.25 -1.92 -12.59
N ILE A 57 -15.14 -2.60 -13.72
CA ILE A 57 -13.85 -3.14 -14.20
C ILE A 57 -12.92 -2.03 -14.69
N GLN A 58 -13.44 -1.04 -15.40
CA GLN A 58 -12.64 0.06 -15.94
C GLN A 58 -12.13 1.02 -14.85
N SER A 59 -12.81 1.10 -13.72
CA SER A 59 -12.40 1.95 -12.61
C SER A 59 -11.34 1.31 -11.70
N LEU A 60 -11.19 -0.03 -11.74
CA LEU A 60 -10.17 -0.73 -10.94
C LEU A 60 -8.74 -0.18 -11.13
N PRO A 61 -8.22 0.06 -12.34
CA PRO A 61 -6.89 0.61 -12.53
C PRO A 61 -6.66 2.00 -11.92
N TYR A 62 -7.71 2.77 -11.65
CA TYR A 62 -7.57 4.03 -10.93
C TYR A 62 -7.18 3.83 -9.47
N MET A 63 -7.58 2.71 -8.85
CA MET A 63 -7.25 2.39 -7.47
C MET A 63 -5.74 2.24 -7.27
N ASP A 64 -5.05 1.58 -8.21
CA ASP A 64 -3.58 1.44 -8.17
C ASP A 64 -2.83 2.76 -8.10
N ARG A 65 -3.42 3.83 -8.65
CA ARG A 65 -2.81 5.14 -8.75
C ARG A 65 -3.19 6.08 -7.61
N LEU A 66 -3.95 5.60 -6.65
CA LEU A 66 -4.23 6.34 -5.41
C LEU A 66 -2.99 6.36 -4.51
N ASP A 67 -2.75 5.31 -3.78
CA ASP A 67 -1.43 5.11 -3.20
C ASP A 67 -0.58 4.27 -4.18
N TYR A 68 0.19 4.96 -4.99
CA TYR A 68 1.04 4.33 -6.00
C TYR A 68 2.27 3.61 -5.42
N VAL A 69 2.39 3.53 -4.10
CA VAL A 69 3.39 2.71 -3.39
C VAL A 69 2.78 1.39 -2.92
N SER A 70 1.46 1.34 -2.73
CA SER A 70 0.75 0.19 -2.15
C SER A 70 -0.41 -0.30 -3.04
N MET A 71 -0.12 -0.57 -4.31
CA MET A 71 -1.11 -0.76 -5.37
C MET A 71 -2.13 -1.86 -5.08
N MET A 72 -1.67 -3.10 -4.84
CA MET A 72 -2.60 -4.22 -4.66
C MET A 72 -3.43 -4.14 -3.38
N ALA A 73 -2.98 -3.41 -2.35
CA ALA A 73 -3.79 -3.14 -1.17
C ALA A 73 -5.00 -2.23 -1.49
N ASN A 74 -4.83 -1.27 -2.40
CA ASN A 74 -5.93 -0.44 -2.89
C ASN A 74 -6.93 -1.28 -3.70
N GLU A 75 -6.42 -2.14 -4.59
CA GLU A 75 -7.25 -3.08 -5.38
C GLU A 75 -8.09 -3.97 -4.46
N GLN A 76 -7.49 -4.47 -3.37
CA GLN A 76 -8.16 -5.34 -2.41
C GLN A 76 -9.38 -4.68 -1.80
N ALA A 77 -9.26 -3.44 -1.31
CA ALA A 77 -10.38 -2.71 -0.72
C ALA A 77 -11.52 -2.52 -1.73
N TYR A 78 -11.18 -2.22 -2.99
CA TYR A 78 -12.16 -2.04 -4.05
C TYR A 78 -12.88 -3.34 -4.40
N CYS A 79 -12.13 -4.43 -4.58
CA CYS A 79 -12.71 -5.74 -4.88
C CYS A 79 -13.64 -6.21 -3.75
N LEU A 80 -13.20 -6.10 -2.50
CA LEU A 80 -14.03 -6.47 -1.34
C LEU A 80 -15.34 -5.68 -1.24
N ALA A 81 -15.33 -4.38 -1.59
CA ALA A 81 -16.55 -3.57 -1.60
C ALA A 81 -17.55 -4.03 -2.66
N ILE A 82 -17.07 -4.37 -3.86
CA ILE A 82 -17.90 -4.89 -4.96
C ILE A 82 -18.41 -6.29 -4.64
N GLU A 83 -17.57 -7.16 -4.10
CA GLU A 83 -17.94 -8.53 -3.73
C GLU A 83 -19.02 -8.56 -2.66
N LYS A 84 -19.00 -7.64 -1.70
CA LYS A 84 -20.07 -7.45 -0.73
C LYS A 84 -21.42 -7.12 -1.39
N LEU A 85 -21.43 -6.26 -2.40
CA LEU A 85 -22.65 -5.88 -3.14
C LEU A 85 -23.16 -6.99 -4.05
N LEU A 86 -22.23 -7.75 -4.66
CA LEU A 86 -22.56 -8.84 -5.57
C LEU A 86 -22.89 -10.14 -4.85
N HIS A 87 -22.59 -10.25 -3.55
CA HIS A 87 -22.67 -11.49 -2.76
C HIS A 87 -21.92 -12.65 -3.45
N VAL A 88 -20.71 -12.39 -3.92
CA VAL A 88 -19.86 -13.37 -4.61
C VAL A 88 -18.82 -13.91 -3.64
N ASP A 89 -18.75 -15.24 -3.54
CA ASP A 89 -17.72 -15.92 -2.78
C ASP A 89 -16.41 -16.01 -3.58
N VAL A 90 -15.31 -15.72 -2.89
CA VAL A 90 -13.96 -15.80 -3.46
C VAL A 90 -13.34 -17.15 -3.10
N PRO A 91 -12.80 -17.91 -4.07
CA PRO A 91 -12.14 -19.17 -3.80
C PRO A 91 -10.99 -19.02 -2.80
N LEU A 92 -10.83 -19.99 -1.90
CA LEU A 92 -9.85 -19.93 -0.81
C LEU A 92 -8.41 -19.75 -1.32
N ARG A 93 -8.05 -20.39 -2.45
CA ARG A 93 -6.74 -20.20 -3.08
C ARG A 93 -6.53 -18.73 -3.49
N ALA A 94 -7.54 -18.09 -4.06
CA ALA A 94 -7.47 -16.67 -4.41
C ALA A 94 -7.32 -15.77 -3.18
N GLN A 95 -7.99 -16.09 -2.07
CA GLN A 95 -7.85 -15.36 -0.81
C GLN A 95 -6.41 -15.44 -0.28
N TYR A 96 -5.76 -16.61 -0.31
CA TYR A 96 -4.37 -16.74 0.09
C TYR A 96 -3.40 -15.99 -0.84
N ILE A 97 -3.66 -16.00 -2.15
CA ILE A 97 -2.88 -15.19 -3.12
C ILE A 97 -3.03 -13.69 -2.81
N ARG A 98 -4.25 -13.22 -2.53
CA ARG A 98 -4.50 -11.84 -2.14
C ARG A 98 -3.76 -11.45 -0.86
N VAL A 99 -3.82 -12.29 0.18
CA VAL A 99 -3.09 -12.06 1.44
C VAL A 99 -1.60 -12.01 1.21
N MET A 100 -1.04 -12.96 0.44
CA MET A 100 0.39 -12.97 0.11
C MET A 100 0.82 -11.67 -0.58
N PHE A 101 0.08 -11.23 -1.61
CA PHE A 101 0.41 -10.02 -2.34
C PHE A 101 0.08 -8.73 -1.57
N ALA A 102 -0.91 -8.72 -0.68
CA ALA A 102 -1.15 -7.60 0.22
C ALA A 102 0.03 -7.40 1.19
N GLU A 103 0.63 -8.49 1.69
CA GLU A 103 1.81 -8.39 2.56
C GLU A 103 3.11 -8.10 1.77
N ILE A 104 3.26 -8.59 0.53
CA ILE A 104 4.32 -8.15 -0.39
C ILE A 104 4.19 -6.63 -0.64
N THR A 105 2.99 -6.14 -0.83
CA THR A 105 2.69 -4.71 -0.97
C THR A 105 3.07 -3.92 0.29
N ARG A 106 2.81 -4.48 1.47
CA ARG A 106 3.21 -3.86 2.74
C ARG A 106 4.73 -3.76 2.84
N LEU A 107 5.47 -4.78 2.44
CA LEU A 107 6.93 -4.72 2.37
C LEU A 107 7.41 -3.65 1.38
N LEU A 108 6.82 -3.60 0.18
CA LEU A 108 7.11 -2.56 -0.83
C LEU A 108 6.94 -1.15 -0.27
N ASN A 109 5.86 -0.93 0.48
CA ASN A 109 5.57 0.36 1.10
C ASN A 109 6.58 0.69 2.21
N HIS A 110 6.78 -0.22 3.15
CA HIS A 110 7.64 0.04 4.31
C HIS A 110 9.10 0.23 3.91
N LEU A 111 9.58 -0.48 2.88
CA LEU A 111 10.92 -0.26 2.31
C LEU A 111 11.04 1.11 1.64
N MET A 112 10.01 1.56 0.87
CA MET A 112 10.01 2.89 0.29
C MET A 112 10.00 3.98 1.36
N TRP A 113 9.12 3.81 2.35
CA TRP A 113 9.02 4.72 3.48
C TRP A 113 10.35 4.81 4.25
N LEU A 114 10.94 3.66 4.61
CA LEU A 114 12.20 3.62 5.36
C LEU A 114 13.35 4.28 4.60
N GLY A 115 13.44 4.01 3.29
CA GLY A 115 14.43 4.63 2.42
C GLY A 115 14.26 6.15 2.33
N ALA A 116 13.05 6.64 2.09
CA ALA A 116 12.76 8.07 1.97
C ALA A 116 12.92 8.81 3.31
N HIS A 117 12.35 8.27 4.40
CA HIS A 117 12.45 8.88 5.72
C HIS A 117 13.88 8.88 6.26
N GLY A 118 14.63 7.78 6.04
CA GLY A 118 16.06 7.71 6.36
C GLY A 118 16.87 8.74 5.57
N PHE A 119 16.60 8.91 4.27
CA PHE A 119 17.23 9.91 3.43
C PHE A 119 16.97 11.33 3.93
N ASP A 120 15.74 11.66 4.30
CA ASP A 120 15.36 12.98 4.84
C ASP A 120 16.07 13.29 6.17
N CYS A 121 16.38 12.27 6.95
CA CYS A 121 17.16 12.41 8.18
C CYS A 121 18.68 12.29 7.99
N GLY A 122 19.16 12.19 6.73
CA GLY A 122 20.58 12.18 6.38
C GLY A 122 21.21 10.80 6.17
N ALA A 123 20.43 9.70 6.29
CA ALA A 123 20.90 8.33 6.08
C ALA A 123 20.71 7.88 4.61
N MET A 124 21.47 8.48 3.68
CA MET A 124 21.33 8.25 2.23
C MET A 124 21.49 6.77 1.83
N ASN A 125 22.38 6.02 2.48
CA ASN A 125 22.65 4.62 2.12
C ASN A 125 21.43 3.72 2.28
N ILE A 126 20.57 4.00 3.25
CA ILE A 126 19.35 3.21 3.51
C ILE A 126 18.43 3.20 2.28
N LEU A 127 18.32 4.32 1.56
CA LEU A 127 17.51 4.39 0.35
C LEU A 127 17.98 3.33 -0.68
N ILE A 128 19.30 3.23 -0.91
CA ILE A 128 19.86 2.28 -1.88
C ILE A 128 19.62 0.84 -1.44
N TYR A 129 19.82 0.53 -0.16
CA TYR A 129 19.60 -0.82 0.36
C TYR A 129 18.12 -1.22 0.30
N CYS A 130 17.19 -0.35 0.68
CA CYS A 130 15.77 -0.61 0.57
C CYS A 130 15.32 -0.85 -0.88
N PHE A 131 15.88 -0.11 -1.85
CA PHE A 131 15.55 -0.29 -3.25
C PHE A 131 16.08 -1.61 -3.82
N ARG A 132 17.17 -2.15 -3.31
CA ARG A 132 17.67 -3.49 -3.67
C ARG A 132 16.60 -4.57 -3.44
N GLU A 133 15.97 -4.55 -2.27
CA GLU A 133 14.92 -5.52 -1.94
C GLU A 133 13.60 -5.22 -2.67
N ARG A 134 13.29 -3.94 -2.89
CA ARG A 134 12.11 -3.56 -3.66
C ARG A 134 12.14 -4.08 -5.09
N GLU A 135 13.31 -4.17 -5.73
CA GLU A 135 13.44 -4.73 -7.07
C GLU A 135 13.00 -6.21 -7.11
N ALA A 136 13.39 -7.02 -6.12
CA ALA A 136 12.94 -8.42 -6.04
C ALA A 136 11.40 -8.53 -5.87
N LEU A 137 10.80 -7.63 -5.08
CA LEU A 137 9.34 -7.58 -4.91
C LEU A 137 8.62 -7.13 -6.18
N PHE A 138 9.20 -6.20 -6.95
CA PHE A 138 8.67 -5.82 -8.26
C PHE A 138 8.77 -6.96 -9.30
N ASP A 139 9.78 -7.80 -9.19
CA ASP A 139 9.86 -9.01 -10.02
C ASP A 139 8.71 -9.97 -9.75
N MET A 140 8.27 -10.10 -8.48
CA MET A 140 7.08 -10.87 -8.12
C MET A 140 5.79 -10.27 -8.72
N TYR A 141 5.64 -8.95 -8.67
CA TYR A 141 4.51 -8.24 -9.29
C TYR A 141 4.47 -8.45 -10.80
N GLU A 142 5.61 -8.28 -11.46
CA GLU A 142 5.73 -8.47 -12.91
C GLU A 142 5.43 -9.91 -13.32
N ALA A 143 5.85 -10.90 -12.52
CA ALA A 143 5.61 -12.30 -12.80
C ALA A 143 4.11 -12.64 -12.91
N VAL A 144 3.27 -12.07 -12.04
CA VAL A 144 1.83 -12.38 -12.01
C VAL A 144 0.99 -11.45 -12.89
N SER A 145 1.38 -10.20 -13.07
CA SER A 145 0.58 -9.18 -13.75
C SER A 145 1.14 -8.74 -15.10
N GLY A 146 2.44 -8.89 -15.31
CA GLY A 146 3.16 -8.30 -16.44
C GLY A 146 3.56 -6.84 -16.22
N ALA A 147 3.20 -6.25 -15.07
CA ALA A 147 3.53 -4.87 -14.71
C ALA A 147 4.31 -4.84 -13.39
N ARG A 148 5.34 -3.99 -13.33
CA ARG A 148 6.18 -3.85 -12.12
C ARG A 148 5.47 -3.16 -10.96
N MET A 149 4.52 -2.27 -11.25
CA MET A 149 3.83 -1.45 -10.23
C MET A 149 2.30 -1.57 -10.34
N HIS A 150 1.68 -0.91 -11.30
CA HIS A 150 0.23 -0.85 -11.44
C HIS A 150 -0.29 -2.13 -12.08
N ALA A 151 -0.59 -3.11 -11.26
CA ALA A 151 -0.82 -4.49 -11.68
C ALA A 151 -2.25 -4.76 -12.12
N ALA A 152 -3.25 -4.13 -11.50
CA ALA A 152 -4.66 -4.44 -11.64
C ALA A 152 -4.92 -5.97 -11.61
N TYR A 153 -4.26 -6.65 -10.65
CA TYR A 153 -4.20 -8.11 -10.55
C TYR A 153 -5.36 -8.69 -9.77
N PHE A 154 -5.78 -8.03 -8.68
CA PHE A 154 -6.98 -8.43 -7.97
C PHE A 154 -8.20 -8.04 -8.79
N ARG A 155 -9.18 -8.93 -8.81
CA ARG A 155 -10.42 -8.75 -9.56
C ARG A 155 -11.61 -9.13 -8.69
N PRO A 156 -12.76 -8.51 -8.86
CA PRO A 156 -13.96 -8.97 -8.18
C PRO A 156 -14.19 -10.47 -8.44
N GLY A 157 -14.29 -11.24 -7.34
CA GLY A 157 -14.41 -12.69 -7.37
C GLY A 157 -13.08 -13.47 -7.36
N GLY A 158 -11.92 -12.82 -7.23
CA GLY A 158 -10.63 -13.51 -7.11
C GLY A 158 -9.44 -12.70 -7.63
N VAL A 159 -8.58 -13.34 -8.44
CA VAL A 159 -7.42 -12.74 -9.09
C VAL A 159 -7.45 -13.01 -10.59
N TYR A 160 -6.75 -12.17 -11.36
CA TYR A 160 -6.78 -12.22 -12.83
C TYR A 160 -6.32 -13.58 -13.40
N ARG A 161 -5.31 -14.19 -12.80
CA ARG A 161 -4.78 -15.51 -13.18
C ARG A 161 -4.04 -16.14 -12.00
N ASP A 162 -3.85 -17.46 -12.05
CA ASP A 162 -3.04 -18.17 -11.06
C ASP A 162 -1.57 -17.76 -11.12
N LEU A 163 -0.85 -18.11 -10.08
CA LEU A 163 0.59 -17.92 -9.98
C LEU A 163 1.30 -18.68 -11.13
N PRO A 164 2.34 -18.11 -11.73
CA PRO A 164 3.09 -18.79 -12.76
C PRO A 164 3.91 -19.94 -12.16
N ASP A 165 4.01 -21.06 -12.89
CA ASP A 165 4.83 -22.20 -12.45
C ASP A 165 6.32 -21.84 -12.34
N THR A 166 6.80 -20.97 -13.23
CA THR A 166 8.20 -20.53 -13.27
C THR A 166 8.29 -18.99 -13.29
N MET A 167 9.38 -18.46 -12.76
CA MET A 167 9.67 -17.04 -12.88
C MET A 167 9.89 -16.65 -14.34
N PRO A 168 9.15 -15.64 -14.86
CA PRO A 168 9.39 -15.13 -16.21
C PRO A 168 10.80 -14.56 -16.36
N GLN A 169 11.50 -14.98 -17.41
CA GLN A 169 12.84 -14.47 -17.71
C GLN A 169 12.82 -13.28 -18.66
N TYR A 170 13.76 -12.36 -18.49
CA TYR A 170 13.96 -11.26 -19.41
C TYR A 170 14.44 -11.75 -20.77
N GLN A 171 13.84 -11.25 -21.85
CA GLN A 171 14.18 -11.65 -23.22
C GLN A 171 15.32 -10.80 -23.77
N VAL A 172 16.33 -11.47 -24.37
CA VAL A 172 17.51 -10.83 -24.98
C VAL A 172 17.15 -9.91 -26.14
N SER A 173 16.06 -10.15 -26.85
CA SER A 173 15.68 -9.42 -28.07
C SER A 173 15.42 -7.93 -27.90
N LYS A 174 15.18 -7.46 -26.67
CA LYS A 174 14.83 -6.05 -26.38
C LYS A 174 15.98 -5.25 -25.75
N ILE A 175 17.06 -5.88 -25.32
CA ILE A 175 18.16 -5.23 -24.60
C ILE A 175 19.48 -5.58 -25.30
N LYS A 176 20.28 -4.56 -25.62
CA LYS A 176 21.55 -4.72 -26.36
C LYS A 176 22.68 -5.42 -25.57
N ASN A 177 22.54 -5.62 -24.26
CA ASN A 177 23.59 -6.18 -23.41
C ASN A 177 23.20 -7.57 -22.86
N ALA A 178 23.56 -8.63 -23.59
CA ALA A 178 23.30 -10.01 -23.22
C ALA A 178 23.88 -10.42 -21.84
N ARG A 179 25.03 -9.85 -21.43
CA ARG A 179 25.64 -10.15 -20.12
C ARG A 179 24.83 -9.57 -18.97
N ALA A 180 24.25 -8.36 -19.13
CA ALA A 180 23.40 -7.78 -18.12
C ALA A 180 22.11 -8.59 -17.96
N ILE A 181 21.52 -9.04 -19.07
CA ILE A 181 20.33 -9.91 -19.05
C ILE A 181 20.62 -11.25 -18.36
N ALA A 182 21.75 -11.87 -18.66
CA ALA A 182 22.14 -13.13 -18.02
C ALA A 182 22.21 -12.98 -16.49
N ARG A 183 22.82 -11.89 -16.00
CA ARG A 183 22.88 -11.60 -14.55
C ARG A 183 21.50 -11.36 -13.94
N LEU A 184 20.62 -10.63 -14.64
CA LEU A 184 19.24 -10.41 -14.16
C LEU A 184 18.43 -11.71 -14.11
N ASN A 185 18.72 -12.66 -15.01
CA ASN A 185 18.05 -13.95 -15.04
C ASN A 185 18.66 -15.00 -14.08
N GLU A 186 19.87 -14.77 -13.57
CA GLU A 186 20.50 -15.70 -12.59
C GLU A 186 19.60 -15.90 -11.36
N ASN A 187 18.98 -14.84 -10.86
CA ASN A 187 18.08 -14.88 -9.71
C ASN A 187 16.64 -15.29 -10.06
N ARG A 188 16.30 -15.44 -11.33
CA ARG A 188 14.96 -15.81 -11.83
C ARG A 188 14.87 -17.27 -12.28
N GLN A 189 15.75 -18.13 -11.78
CA GLN A 189 15.72 -19.56 -12.07
C GLN A 189 14.80 -20.29 -11.08
N GLY A 190 14.00 -21.25 -11.58
CA GLY A 190 13.12 -22.05 -10.73
C GLY A 190 11.65 -21.59 -10.71
N GLY A 191 10.91 -22.12 -9.76
CA GLY A 191 9.49 -21.84 -9.58
C GLY A 191 9.23 -20.47 -8.97
N PHE A 192 8.06 -19.88 -9.26
CA PHE A 192 7.65 -18.61 -8.67
C PHE A 192 7.60 -18.69 -7.14
N LEU A 193 6.97 -19.72 -6.60
CA LEU A 193 6.88 -19.91 -5.14
C LEU A 193 8.25 -20.18 -4.50
N ASP A 194 9.22 -20.75 -5.25
CA ASP A 194 10.59 -20.94 -4.76
C ASP A 194 11.31 -19.59 -4.67
N PHE A 195 11.11 -18.71 -5.65
CA PHE A 195 11.65 -17.36 -5.62
C PHE A 195 11.12 -16.55 -4.42
N VAL A 196 9.81 -16.62 -4.15
CA VAL A 196 9.19 -15.97 -2.98
C VAL A 196 9.73 -16.57 -1.68
N ASP A 197 9.89 -17.89 -1.61
CA ASP A 197 10.41 -18.58 -0.43
C ASP A 197 11.87 -18.21 -0.13
N ASP A 198 12.69 -18.12 -1.16
CA ASP A 198 14.09 -17.71 -1.02
C ASP A 198 14.21 -16.22 -0.60
N PHE A 199 13.34 -15.37 -1.10
CA PHE A 199 13.21 -14.00 -0.59
C PHE A 199 12.88 -14.02 0.92
N CYS A 200 11.86 -14.78 1.33
CA CYS A 200 11.46 -14.88 2.73
C CYS A 200 12.56 -15.37 3.67
N LYS A 201 13.43 -16.28 3.20
CA LYS A 201 14.59 -16.77 3.98
C LYS A 201 15.67 -15.70 4.18
N ASN A 202 15.89 -14.88 3.17
CA ASN A 202 16.97 -13.88 3.18
C ASN A 202 16.53 -12.55 3.82
N PHE A 203 15.26 -12.18 3.70
CA PHE A 203 14.74 -10.88 4.10
C PHE A 203 14.96 -10.52 5.60
N PRO A 204 14.86 -11.45 6.58
CA PRO A 204 15.18 -11.12 7.97
C PRO A 204 16.59 -10.55 8.17
N GLY A 205 17.59 -11.10 7.46
CA GLY A 205 18.96 -10.59 7.51
C GLY A 205 19.09 -9.17 6.92
N GLN A 206 18.28 -8.83 5.91
CA GLN A 206 18.23 -7.48 5.36
C GLN A 206 17.64 -6.50 6.37
N VAL A 207 16.59 -6.91 7.08
CA VAL A 207 15.99 -6.09 8.14
C VAL A 207 16.98 -5.86 9.27
N ASP A 208 17.77 -6.88 9.66
CA ASP A 208 18.86 -6.74 10.67
C ASP A 208 19.92 -5.74 10.19
N GLU A 209 20.23 -5.71 8.90
CA GLU A 209 21.15 -4.71 8.31
C GLU A 209 20.60 -3.28 8.48
N TYR A 210 19.30 -3.06 8.20
CA TYR A 210 18.66 -1.75 8.40
C TYR A 210 18.66 -1.33 9.87
N GLU A 211 18.33 -2.24 10.78
CA GLU A 211 18.34 -1.97 12.21
C GLU A 211 19.76 -1.64 12.73
N THR A 212 20.78 -2.34 12.26
CA THR A 212 22.18 -2.06 12.58
C THR A 212 22.60 -0.64 12.18
N LEU A 213 22.08 -0.16 11.05
CA LEU A 213 22.41 1.17 10.53
C LEU A 213 21.63 2.30 11.21
N LEU A 214 20.39 2.03 11.66
CA LEU A 214 19.48 3.08 12.16
C LEU A 214 19.14 2.96 13.64
N THR A 215 18.75 1.77 14.14
CA THR A 215 18.09 1.64 15.46
C THR A 215 18.93 2.24 16.58
N ASP A 216 20.22 1.96 16.61
CA ASP A 216 21.12 2.51 17.64
C ASP A 216 21.92 3.73 17.19
N ASN A 217 21.67 4.22 15.99
CA ASN A 217 22.36 5.38 15.46
C ASN A 217 21.97 6.64 16.25
N ARG A 218 22.96 7.36 16.76
CA ARG A 218 22.76 8.57 17.57
C ARG A 218 22.02 9.66 16.80
N ILE A 219 22.33 9.86 15.53
CA ILE A 219 21.70 10.88 14.70
C ILE A 219 20.22 10.54 14.49
N TRP A 220 19.93 9.28 14.16
CA TRP A 220 18.57 8.79 13.99
C TRP A 220 17.74 8.98 15.26
N LYS A 221 18.28 8.56 16.42
CA LYS A 221 17.59 8.75 17.71
C LYS A 221 17.35 10.23 18.03
N GLN A 222 18.31 11.10 17.79
CA GLN A 222 18.15 12.54 18.02
C GLN A 222 17.11 13.18 17.09
N ARG A 223 16.89 12.62 15.91
CA ARG A 223 15.93 13.10 14.92
C ARG A 223 14.53 12.50 15.06
N THR A 224 14.32 11.50 15.90
CA THR A 224 13.06 10.75 15.97
C THR A 224 12.52 10.56 17.38
N VAL A 225 13.37 10.43 18.40
CA VAL A 225 12.94 10.23 19.79
C VAL A 225 12.36 11.52 20.36
N GLY A 226 11.13 11.44 20.88
CA GLY A 226 10.43 12.58 21.45
C GLY A 226 9.90 13.59 20.42
N ILE A 227 10.03 13.32 19.12
CA ILE A 227 9.56 14.17 18.04
C ILE A 227 8.18 13.70 17.58
N GLY A 228 7.21 14.65 17.45
CA GLY A 228 5.86 14.39 16.97
C GLY A 228 5.10 13.39 17.84
N VAL A 229 5.17 13.55 19.16
CA VAL A 229 4.50 12.68 20.13
C VAL A 229 2.99 12.86 20.07
N VAL A 230 2.24 11.76 19.99
CA VAL A 230 0.77 11.76 20.04
C VAL A 230 0.29 10.73 21.08
N THR A 231 -0.54 11.18 22.00
CA THR A 231 -1.15 10.30 22.98
C THR A 231 -2.22 9.40 22.33
N PRO A 232 -2.52 8.22 22.91
CA PRO A 232 -3.55 7.32 22.38
C PRO A 232 -4.91 8.00 22.16
N GLU A 233 -5.35 8.80 23.13
CA GLU A 233 -6.61 9.52 23.06
C GLU A 233 -6.64 10.53 21.91
N ARG A 234 -5.56 11.30 21.74
CA ARG A 234 -5.47 12.28 20.65
C ARG A 234 -5.40 11.58 19.28
N ALA A 235 -4.65 10.49 19.19
CA ALA A 235 -4.57 9.70 17.95
C ALA A 235 -5.94 9.20 17.49
N LEU A 236 -6.77 8.70 18.42
CA LEU A 236 -8.15 8.29 18.15
C LEU A 236 -9.03 9.48 17.74
N ASN A 237 -8.94 10.60 18.44
CA ASN A 237 -9.74 11.80 18.15
C ASN A 237 -9.40 12.41 16.78
N MET A 238 -8.16 12.29 16.33
CA MET A 238 -7.71 12.75 15.00
C MET A 238 -8.06 11.75 13.88
N GLY A 239 -8.58 10.56 14.22
CA GLY A 239 -8.86 9.50 13.26
C GLY A 239 -7.61 8.82 12.70
N PHE A 240 -6.52 8.80 13.46
CA PHE A 240 -5.29 8.08 13.09
C PHE A 240 -5.53 6.57 13.10
N THR A 241 -4.87 5.89 12.17
CA THR A 241 -4.99 4.44 11.99
C THR A 241 -3.63 3.86 11.62
N GLY A 242 -3.53 2.52 11.60
CA GLY A 242 -2.30 1.84 11.21
C GLY A 242 -1.13 2.12 12.15
N ALA A 243 0.07 2.22 11.60
CA ALA A 243 1.29 2.46 12.36
C ALA A 243 1.27 3.78 13.16
N MET A 244 0.55 4.81 12.67
CA MET A 244 0.36 6.07 13.40
C MET A 244 -0.40 5.87 14.72
N LEU A 245 -1.41 5.02 14.73
CA LEU A 245 -2.19 4.69 15.93
C LEU A 245 -1.46 3.65 16.80
N ARG A 246 -0.90 2.60 16.18
CA ARG A 246 -0.15 1.57 16.92
C ARG A 246 1.11 2.12 17.59
N GLY A 247 1.79 3.09 16.98
CA GLY A 247 2.91 3.80 17.60
C GLY A 247 2.52 4.47 18.92
N SER A 248 1.29 4.97 19.03
CA SER A 248 0.73 5.58 20.25
C SER A 248 0.22 4.57 21.30
N GLY A 249 0.43 3.26 21.10
CA GLY A 249 0.08 2.26 22.11
C GLY A 249 -1.28 1.58 21.94
N VAL A 250 -2.01 1.82 20.85
CA VAL A 250 -3.33 1.23 20.60
C VAL A 250 -3.18 0.01 19.70
N ALA A 251 -3.50 -1.18 20.22
CA ALA A 251 -3.43 -2.45 19.48
C ALA A 251 -4.64 -2.64 18.55
N TRP A 252 -4.74 -1.77 17.53
CA TRP A 252 -5.79 -1.84 16.52
C TRP A 252 -5.21 -2.26 15.17
N ASP A 253 -5.71 -3.36 14.61
CA ASP A 253 -5.34 -3.89 13.32
C ASP A 253 -6.55 -4.61 12.71
N LEU A 254 -7.01 -4.18 11.54
CA LEU A 254 -8.20 -4.73 10.88
C LEU A 254 -8.01 -6.20 10.50
N ARG A 255 -6.79 -6.64 10.20
CA ARG A 255 -6.49 -8.03 9.88
C ARG A 255 -6.81 -9.00 11.03
N LYS A 256 -6.81 -8.51 12.28
CA LYS A 256 -7.18 -9.27 13.50
C LYS A 256 -8.57 -8.93 14.01
N LYS A 257 -9.00 -7.65 13.92
CA LYS A 257 -10.28 -7.19 14.51
C LYS A 257 -11.47 -7.43 13.59
N GLN A 258 -11.27 -7.31 12.29
CA GLN A 258 -12.26 -7.55 11.24
C GLN A 258 -11.62 -8.30 10.08
N PRO A 259 -11.23 -9.58 10.27
CA PRO A 259 -10.51 -10.34 9.26
C PRO A 259 -11.26 -10.38 7.93
N TYR A 260 -10.52 -10.23 6.86
CA TYR A 260 -10.98 -10.34 5.48
C TYR A 260 -10.07 -11.28 4.71
N ASP A 261 -10.55 -11.84 3.60
CA ASP A 261 -9.87 -12.92 2.87
C ASP A 261 -9.36 -14.01 3.86
N ALA A 262 -8.16 -14.55 3.66
CA ALA A 262 -7.58 -15.59 4.50
C ALA A 262 -6.81 -15.09 5.74
N TYR A 263 -6.95 -13.82 6.18
CA TYR A 263 -6.21 -13.33 7.35
C TYR A 263 -6.57 -14.02 8.67
N SER A 264 -7.77 -14.57 8.79
CA SER A 264 -8.16 -15.38 9.95
C SER A 264 -7.44 -16.73 10.05
N LEU A 265 -6.82 -17.19 8.96
CA LEU A 265 -6.16 -18.49 8.82
C LEU A 265 -4.64 -18.41 8.93
N VAL A 266 -4.07 -17.22 9.07
CA VAL A 266 -2.63 -17.00 9.23
C VAL A 266 -2.29 -16.44 10.61
N ASP A 267 -1.13 -16.83 11.10
CA ASP A 267 -0.65 -16.42 12.42
C ASP A 267 0.41 -15.31 12.31
N PHE A 268 0.17 -14.21 13.03
CA PHE A 268 1.08 -13.09 13.16
C PHE A 268 0.77 -12.26 14.39
N ASP A 269 1.73 -11.46 14.83
CA ASP A 269 1.59 -10.56 15.95
C ASP A 269 1.36 -9.13 15.46
N VAL A 270 0.67 -8.32 16.26
CA VAL A 270 0.45 -6.89 15.98
C VAL A 270 1.45 -6.07 16.79
N PRO A 271 2.45 -5.46 16.16
CA PRO A 271 3.41 -4.62 16.87
C PRO A 271 2.76 -3.33 17.38
N VAL A 272 3.11 -2.94 18.59
CA VAL A 272 2.55 -1.76 19.27
C VAL A 272 3.67 -0.98 19.95
N GLY A 273 3.71 0.34 19.74
CA GLY A 273 4.62 1.27 20.38
C GLY A 273 4.16 1.65 21.80
N ARG A 274 4.83 2.62 22.40
CA ARG A 274 4.55 3.08 23.78
C ARG A 274 4.46 4.58 23.90
N THR A 275 5.39 5.33 23.28
CA THR A 275 5.55 6.78 23.45
C THR A 275 4.79 7.59 22.41
N GLY A 276 4.47 6.99 21.27
CA GLY A 276 3.76 7.67 20.19
C GLY A 276 4.59 8.70 19.44
N ASP A 277 5.92 8.57 19.46
CA ASP A 277 6.85 9.43 18.72
C ASP A 277 7.25 8.84 17.35
N CYS A 278 8.06 9.57 16.60
CA CYS A 278 8.56 9.11 15.31
C CYS A 278 9.40 7.82 15.43
N TYR A 279 10.13 7.66 16.56
CA TYR A 279 10.96 6.50 16.78
C TYR A 279 10.15 5.23 17.03
N ASP A 280 9.11 5.31 17.87
CA ASP A 280 8.21 4.18 18.08
C ASP A 280 7.49 3.75 16.81
N ARG A 281 7.06 4.72 15.98
CA ARG A 281 6.45 4.41 14.66
C ARG A 281 7.44 3.72 13.73
N TYR A 282 8.72 4.09 13.78
CA TYR A 282 9.79 3.39 13.08
C TYR A 282 9.91 1.94 13.56
N LEU A 283 9.99 1.71 14.87
CA LEU A 283 10.10 0.36 15.43
C LEU A 283 8.88 -0.51 15.08
N VAL A 284 7.67 0.05 15.13
CA VAL A 284 6.43 -0.63 14.74
C VAL A 284 6.52 -1.10 13.28
N ARG A 285 6.92 -0.23 12.34
CA ARG A 285 7.01 -0.60 10.92
C ARG A 285 8.10 -1.62 10.64
N VAL A 286 9.24 -1.55 11.33
CA VAL A 286 10.29 -2.57 11.22
C VAL A 286 9.79 -3.93 11.72
N ALA A 287 9.09 -3.96 12.84
CA ALA A 287 8.47 -5.18 13.34
C ALA A 287 7.37 -5.69 12.39
N GLU A 288 6.57 -4.80 11.78
CA GLU A 288 5.59 -5.17 10.77
C GLU A 288 6.22 -5.83 9.54
N MET A 289 7.39 -5.37 9.08
CA MET A 289 8.11 -6.03 7.98
C MET A 289 8.42 -7.50 8.31
N ARG A 290 8.84 -7.79 9.55
CA ARG A 290 9.10 -9.16 10.00
C ARG A 290 7.81 -10.00 10.05
N GLN A 291 6.71 -9.42 10.52
CA GLN A 291 5.42 -10.12 10.56
C GLN A 291 4.86 -10.36 9.15
N SER A 292 4.98 -9.40 8.24
CA SER A 292 4.59 -9.57 6.83
C SER A 292 5.37 -10.72 6.17
N ASN A 293 6.68 -10.79 6.40
CA ASN A 293 7.50 -11.90 5.93
C ASN A 293 7.02 -13.26 6.47
N ARG A 294 6.64 -13.31 7.76
CA ARG A 294 6.07 -14.52 8.39
C ARG A 294 4.74 -14.93 7.74
N ILE A 295 3.87 -13.96 7.42
CA ILE A 295 2.60 -14.22 6.73
C ILE A 295 2.85 -14.74 5.31
N ILE A 296 3.71 -14.07 4.55
CA ILE A 296 4.06 -14.49 3.17
C ILE A 296 4.55 -15.94 3.16
N LYS A 297 5.43 -16.32 4.09
CA LYS A 297 5.93 -17.68 4.19
C LYS A 297 4.81 -18.69 4.44
N GLN A 298 3.87 -18.41 5.33
CA GLN A 298 2.71 -19.27 5.59
C GLN A 298 1.84 -19.42 4.33
N CYS A 299 1.63 -18.32 3.61
CA CYS A 299 0.88 -18.35 2.35
C CYS A 299 1.56 -19.21 1.29
N VAL A 300 2.89 -19.09 1.14
CA VAL A 300 3.68 -19.92 0.20
C VAL A 300 3.53 -21.41 0.51
N ASP A 301 3.67 -21.79 1.79
CA ASP A 301 3.57 -23.19 2.21
C ASP A 301 2.17 -23.75 1.94
N TRP A 302 1.12 -22.96 2.23
CA TRP A 302 -0.26 -23.36 1.95
C TRP A 302 -0.55 -23.47 0.46
N LEU A 303 -0.12 -22.49 -0.35
CA LEU A 303 -0.37 -22.45 -1.81
C LEU A 303 0.30 -23.59 -2.56
N ARG A 304 1.47 -24.07 -2.10
CA ARG A 304 2.13 -25.26 -2.65
C ARG A 304 1.31 -26.53 -2.46
N ALA A 305 0.68 -26.68 -1.30
CA ALA A 305 -0.08 -27.87 -0.94
C ALA A 305 -1.51 -27.88 -1.51
N ASN A 306 -2.06 -26.74 -1.89
CA ASN A 306 -3.49 -26.59 -2.21
C ASN A 306 -3.70 -25.93 -3.58
N PRO A 307 -3.62 -26.70 -4.69
CA PRO A 307 -4.05 -26.23 -6.00
C PRO A 307 -5.58 -26.05 -6.01
N GLY A 308 -6.09 -25.15 -6.85
CA GLY A 308 -7.52 -24.91 -6.94
C GLY A 308 -7.88 -23.69 -7.78
N PRO A 309 -9.16 -23.34 -7.88
CA PRO A 309 -9.60 -22.15 -8.62
C PRO A 309 -9.11 -20.87 -7.96
N VAL A 310 -8.84 -19.86 -8.78
CA VAL A 310 -8.35 -18.54 -8.34
C VAL A 310 -9.33 -17.41 -8.65
N ILE A 311 -10.45 -17.75 -9.27
CA ILE A 311 -11.54 -16.81 -9.57
C ILE A 311 -12.87 -17.55 -9.46
N THR A 312 -13.93 -16.83 -9.13
CA THR A 312 -15.29 -17.38 -9.09
C THR A 312 -15.70 -17.97 -10.44
N ASP A 313 -16.57 -18.96 -10.43
CA ASP A 313 -17.17 -19.56 -11.62
C ASP A 313 -18.34 -18.75 -12.22
N ASN A 314 -18.67 -17.62 -11.62
CA ASN A 314 -19.68 -16.69 -12.11
C ASN A 314 -19.14 -15.88 -13.29
N HIS A 315 -19.29 -16.40 -14.51
CA HIS A 315 -18.81 -15.76 -15.74
C HIS A 315 -19.53 -14.46 -16.14
N LYS A 316 -20.54 -14.04 -15.39
CA LYS A 316 -21.11 -12.69 -15.51
C LYS A 316 -20.26 -11.62 -14.85
N VAL A 317 -19.44 -12.02 -13.87
CA VAL A 317 -18.54 -11.12 -13.09
C VAL A 317 -17.07 -11.37 -13.47
N ALA A 318 -16.71 -12.63 -13.68
CA ALA A 318 -15.34 -13.06 -13.98
C ALA A 318 -15.19 -13.44 -15.46
N ALA A 319 -14.06 -13.09 -16.05
CA ALA A 319 -13.77 -13.46 -17.43
C ALA A 319 -13.61 -14.97 -17.58
N PRO A 320 -14.26 -15.62 -18.55
CA PRO A 320 -14.09 -17.04 -18.84
C PRO A 320 -12.69 -17.33 -19.38
N SER A 321 -12.28 -18.61 -19.30
CA SER A 321 -11.00 -19.04 -19.82
C SER A 321 -10.91 -18.91 -21.34
N ARG A 322 -9.69 -18.68 -21.87
CA ARG A 322 -9.48 -18.59 -23.33
C ARG A 322 -9.87 -19.89 -24.06
N GLU A 323 -9.73 -21.02 -23.39
CA GLU A 323 -10.08 -22.33 -23.98
C GLU A 323 -11.60 -22.53 -24.05
N SER A 324 -12.32 -22.18 -22.98
CA SER A 324 -13.80 -22.26 -22.98
C SER A 324 -14.42 -21.33 -24.01
N MET A 325 -13.87 -20.13 -24.21
CA MET A 325 -14.35 -19.22 -25.26
C MET A 325 -14.21 -19.76 -26.69
N LYS A 326 -13.27 -20.68 -26.94
CA LYS A 326 -13.09 -21.27 -28.27
C LYS A 326 -14.09 -22.39 -28.57
N SER A 327 -14.58 -23.05 -27.52
CA SER A 327 -15.47 -24.23 -27.65
C SER A 327 -16.92 -23.96 -27.28
N ASN A 328 -17.19 -22.89 -26.53
CA ASN A 328 -18.52 -22.54 -26.02
C ASN A 328 -18.91 -21.10 -26.44
N MET A 329 -20.00 -20.98 -27.20
CA MET A 329 -20.50 -19.70 -27.68
C MET A 329 -21.02 -18.80 -26.54
N GLU A 330 -21.60 -19.38 -25.49
CA GLU A 330 -22.10 -18.64 -24.33
C GLU A 330 -20.94 -17.95 -23.57
N GLU A 331 -19.82 -18.63 -23.40
CA GLU A 331 -18.61 -18.08 -22.79
C GLU A 331 -18.01 -16.93 -23.62
N LEU A 332 -18.06 -17.05 -24.95
CA LEU A 332 -17.63 -15.96 -25.82
C LEU A 332 -18.53 -14.72 -25.67
N ILE A 333 -19.83 -14.92 -25.53
CA ILE A 333 -20.82 -13.84 -25.31
C ILE A 333 -20.58 -13.21 -23.93
N HIS A 334 -20.34 -14.00 -22.87
CA HIS A 334 -20.04 -13.48 -21.53
C HIS A 334 -18.76 -12.64 -21.54
N HIS A 335 -17.70 -13.10 -22.18
CA HIS A 335 -16.48 -12.33 -22.35
C HIS A 335 -16.73 -11.00 -23.07
N PHE A 336 -17.44 -11.03 -24.21
CA PHE A 336 -17.75 -9.83 -24.99
C PHE A 336 -18.53 -8.81 -24.14
N LYS A 337 -19.59 -9.25 -23.46
CA LYS A 337 -20.42 -8.38 -22.61
C LYS A 337 -19.64 -7.82 -21.43
N LEU A 338 -18.81 -8.62 -20.78
CA LEU A 338 -18.01 -8.20 -19.63
C LEU A 338 -17.07 -7.03 -19.98
N PHE A 339 -16.43 -7.07 -21.15
CA PHE A 339 -15.48 -6.04 -21.56
C PHE A 339 -16.09 -4.86 -22.32
N THR A 340 -17.30 -4.99 -22.86
CA THR A 340 -18.00 -3.90 -23.54
C THR A 340 -18.98 -3.17 -22.63
N GLU A 341 -19.89 -3.90 -21.99
CA GLU A 341 -20.95 -3.38 -21.13
C GLU A 341 -20.52 -3.36 -19.63
N GLY A 342 -19.73 -4.36 -19.21
CA GLY A 342 -19.45 -4.61 -17.80
C GLY A 342 -20.60 -5.39 -17.12
N PHE A 343 -20.40 -5.71 -15.84
CA PHE A 343 -21.44 -6.36 -15.03
C PHE A 343 -22.27 -5.32 -14.27
N HIS A 344 -23.52 -5.65 -14.02
CA HIS A 344 -24.42 -4.86 -13.18
C HIS A 344 -24.27 -5.27 -11.71
N VAL A 345 -24.25 -4.28 -10.84
CA VAL A 345 -24.20 -4.48 -9.39
C VAL A 345 -25.57 -4.16 -8.82
N PRO A 346 -26.18 -5.02 -7.99
CA PRO A 346 -27.48 -4.75 -7.37
C PRO A 346 -27.51 -3.38 -6.67
N ALA A 347 -28.68 -2.75 -6.65
CA ALA A 347 -28.87 -1.50 -5.93
C ALA A 347 -28.62 -1.70 -4.42
N GLY A 348 -27.81 -0.84 -3.85
CA GLY A 348 -27.41 -0.92 -2.44
C GLY A 348 -26.13 -0.13 -2.16
N GLU A 349 -25.65 -0.24 -0.94
CA GLU A 349 -24.43 0.40 -0.50
C GLU A 349 -23.52 -0.57 0.24
N ALA A 350 -22.21 -0.41 0.09
CA ALA A 350 -21.22 -1.18 0.84
C ALA A 350 -20.01 -0.32 1.20
N TYR A 351 -19.52 -0.56 2.41
CA TYR A 351 -18.20 -0.11 2.84
C TYR A 351 -17.30 -1.32 3.07
N ALA A 352 -16.12 -1.27 2.50
CA ALA A 352 -15.05 -2.21 2.79
C ALA A 352 -13.78 -1.46 3.13
N SER A 353 -13.10 -1.91 4.18
CA SER A 353 -11.81 -1.36 4.58
C SER A 353 -10.80 -2.49 4.74
N VAL A 354 -9.55 -2.16 4.48
CA VAL A 354 -8.39 -3.05 4.62
C VAL A 354 -7.34 -2.38 5.51
N GLU A 355 -6.53 -3.20 6.17
CA GLU A 355 -5.34 -2.72 6.86
C GLU A 355 -4.25 -2.47 5.82
N HIS A 356 -4.29 -1.27 5.27
CA HIS A 356 -3.29 -0.80 4.33
C HIS A 356 -1.96 -0.51 5.06
N PRO A 357 -0.79 -0.55 4.42
CA PRO A 357 0.48 -0.23 5.07
C PRO A 357 0.53 1.12 5.79
N LYS A 358 -0.22 2.10 5.30
CA LYS A 358 -0.31 3.45 5.87
C LYS A 358 -1.40 3.59 6.94
N GLY A 359 -2.35 2.64 7.01
CA GLY A 359 -3.46 2.66 7.95
C GLY A 359 -4.73 2.11 7.32
N GLU A 360 -5.90 2.41 7.87
CA GLU A 360 -7.16 1.98 7.31
C GLU A 360 -7.43 2.66 5.97
N PHE A 361 -7.44 1.89 4.90
CA PHE A 361 -7.90 2.33 3.58
C PHE A 361 -9.27 1.75 3.31
N GLY A 362 -10.24 2.60 3.02
CA GLY A 362 -11.63 2.18 2.85
C GLY A 362 -12.27 2.72 1.58
N ILE A 363 -13.15 1.91 1.00
CA ILE A 363 -13.95 2.27 -0.16
C ILE A 363 -15.42 2.10 0.17
N TYR A 364 -16.16 3.18 0.00
CA TYR A 364 -17.62 3.20 0.08
C TYR A 364 -18.21 3.34 -1.31
N ILE A 365 -19.07 2.42 -1.68
CA ILE A 365 -19.73 2.37 -2.99
C ILE A 365 -21.24 2.36 -2.79
N VAL A 366 -21.93 3.19 -3.57
CA VAL A 366 -23.37 3.14 -3.75
C VAL A 366 -23.66 2.70 -5.19
N SER A 367 -24.49 1.70 -5.35
CA SER A 367 -24.99 1.23 -6.65
C SER A 367 -26.49 1.48 -6.77
N ASP A 368 -26.94 1.88 -7.96
CA ASP A 368 -28.34 2.05 -8.33
C ASP A 368 -28.88 0.89 -9.19
N GLY A 369 -28.09 -0.19 -9.34
CA GLY A 369 -28.40 -1.33 -10.20
C GLY A 369 -27.72 -1.25 -11.57
N ALA A 370 -26.99 -0.18 -11.87
CA ALA A 370 -26.28 0.01 -13.14
C ALA A 370 -24.94 -0.73 -13.19
N ASN A 371 -24.28 -0.65 -14.34
CA ASN A 371 -22.93 -1.18 -14.57
C ASN A 371 -21.80 -0.22 -14.12
N LYS A 372 -22.16 0.88 -13.46
CA LYS A 372 -21.26 1.93 -12.97
C LYS A 372 -21.63 2.26 -11.54
N PRO A 373 -20.65 2.66 -10.68
CA PRO A 373 -20.98 3.19 -9.38
C PRO A 373 -21.81 4.49 -9.50
N TYR A 374 -22.91 4.58 -8.74
CA TYR A 374 -23.65 5.85 -8.58
C TYR A 374 -22.82 6.83 -7.77
N ARG A 375 -22.19 6.34 -6.68
CA ARG A 375 -21.27 7.12 -5.85
C ARG A 375 -20.11 6.23 -5.42
N LEU A 376 -18.90 6.77 -5.52
CA LEU A 376 -17.70 6.17 -4.96
C LEU A 376 -17.01 7.18 -4.05
N LYS A 377 -16.70 6.76 -2.81
CA LYS A 377 -15.97 7.54 -1.83
C LYS A 377 -14.77 6.75 -1.32
N ILE A 378 -13.63 7.41 -1.26
CA ILE A 378 -12.37 6.83 -0.81
C ILE A 378 -12.02 7.43 0.57
N ARG A 379 -11.82 6.56 1.55
CA ARG A 379 -11.23 6.91 2.83
C ARG A 379 -9.75 6.63 2.77
N ALA A 380 -8.97 7.68 2.62
CA ALA A 380 -7.50 7.59 2.59
C ALA A 380 -6.94 7.82 4.00
N PRO A 381 -6.07 6.95 4.53
CA PRO A 381 -5.48 7.13 5.86
C PRO A 381 -4.61 8.40 5.92
N GLY A 382 -3.83 8.67 4.88
CA GLY A 382 -2.94 9.84 4.79
C GLY A 382 -3.66 11.16 4.91
N PHE A 383 -4.93 11.27 4.51
CA PHE A 383 -5.72 12.49 4.64
C PHE A 383 -5.94 12.88 6.11
N ALA A 384 -6.31 11.92 6.96
CA ALA A 384 -6.47 12.15 8.39
C ALA A 384 -5.12 12.40 9.08
N HIS A 385 -4.08 11.65 8.70
CA HIS A 385 -2.74 11.83 9.25
C HIS A 385 -2.18 13.23 8.96
N LEU A 386 -2.30 13.70 7.72
CA LEU A 386 -1.83 15.03 7.34
C LEU A 386 -2.61 16.15 8.03
N ALA A 387 -3.91 15.96 8.29
CA ALA A 387 -4.71 16.92 9.06
C ALA A 387 -4.17 17.14 10.48
N GLY A 388 -3.49 16.12 11.06
CA GLY A 388 -2.82 16.23 12.36
C GLY A 388 -1.46 16.93 12.34
N MET A 389 -0.98 17.40 11.16
CA MET A 389 0.36 17.99 11.01
C MET A 389 0.59 19.19 11.94
N ASP A 390 -0.40 20.07 12.09
CA ASP A 390 -0.28 21.27 12.94
C ASP A 390 -0.01 20.89 14.41
N GLU A 391 -0.73 19.91 14.92
CA GLU A 391 -0.57 19.47 16.32
C GLU A 391 0.77 18.75 16.54
N LEU A 392 1.19 17.92 15.57
CA LEU A 392 2.45 17.19 15.64
C LEU A 392 3.68 18.10 15.53
N ALA A 393 3.61 19.17 14.73
CA ALA A 393 4.73 20.05 14.44
C ALA A 393 4.87 21.21 15.42
N ARG A 394 3.78 21.59 16.10
CA ARG A 394 3.76 22.76 16.98
C ARG A 394 4.76 22.64 18.12
N GLY A 395 5.62 23.66 18.28
CA GLY A 395 6.66 23.72 19.30
C GLY A 395 7.94 22.95 18.93
N HIS A 396 7.97 22.24 17.81
CA HIS A 396 9.16 21.63 17.25
C HIS A 396 9.89 22.56 16.27
N MET A 397 11.12 22.23 15.93
CA MET A 397 11.91 22.96 14.95
C MET A 397 11.46 22.64 13.52
N ILE A 398 11.75 23.54 12.59
CA ILE A 398 11.46 23.29 11.15
C ILE A 398 12.14 22.00 10.64
N ALA A 399 13.31 21.68 11.14
CA ALA A 399 13.99 20.42 10.83
C ALA A 399 13.21 19.19 11.30
N ASP A 400 12.49 19.29 12.43
CA ASP A 400 11.66 18.20 12.96
C ASP A 400 10.37 18.03 12.17
N ALA A 401 9.86 19.12 11.57
CA ALA A 401 8.71 19.05 10.68
C ALA A 401 8.97 18.10 9.49
N VAL A 402 10.19 18.03 8.98
CA VAL A 402 10.60 17.06 7.95
C VAL A 402 10.49 15.63 8.44
N ALA A 403 10.98 15.35 9.65
CA ALA A 403 10.88 14.01 10.26
C ALA A 403 9.41 13.63 10.55
N ILE A 404 8.58 14.60 10.93
CA ILE A 404 7.15 14.41 11.17
C ILE A 404 6.42 14.08 9.87
N ILE A 405 6.69 14.79 8.77
CA ILE A 405 6.13 14.47 7.45
C ILE A 405 6.54 13.05 7.04
N GLY A 406 7.82 12.70 7.19
CA GLY A 406 8.33 11.38 6.87
C GLY A 406 7.67 10.27 7.69
N THR A 407 7.47 10.46 9.00
CA THR A 407 6.85 9.44 9.87
C THR A 407 5.38 9.17 9.54
N MET A 408 4.66 10.13 8.95
CA MET A 408 3.26 9.94 8.55
C MET A 408 3.10 8.99 7.36
N ASP A 409 4.17 8.77 6.59
CA ASP A 409 4.17 7.93 5.38
C ASP A 409 3.05 8.32 4.40
N ILE A 410 3.01 9.59 4.03
CA ILE A 410 1.96 10.15 3.19
C ILE A 410 2.27 9.99 1.70
N VAL A 411 1.23 9.69 0.91
CA VAL A 411 1.26 9.71 -0.56
C VAL A 411 0.10 10.56 -1.08
N PHE A 412 0.42 11.59 -1.83
CA PHE A 412 -0.59 12.57 -2.25
C PHE A 412 -1.59 12.05 -3.27
N GLY A 413 -1.29 10.95 -3.95
CA GLY A 413 -2.25 10.30 -4.84
C GLY A 413 -3.50 9.82 -4.12
N GLU A 414 -3.41 9.35 -2.88
CA GLU A 414 -4.56 8.97 -2.05
C GLU A 414 -5.16 10.17 -1.29
N ILE A 415 -4.35 11.13 -0.89
CA ILE A 415 -4.79 12.31 -0.15
C ILE A 415 -5.65 13.20 -1.04
N ASP A 416 -5.19 13.49 -2.23
CA ASP A 416 -5.85 14.40 -3.18
C ASP A 416 -6.95 13.71 -3.99
N ARG A 417 -6.86 12.39 -4.22
CA ARG A 417 -7.81 11.49 -4.91
C ARG A 417 -8.11 11.82 -6.35
#